data_a09305b469017c73a98ef5a03dc63fec
#
_entry.id   a09305b469017c73a98ef5a03dc63fec
#
_cell.length_a   1.000
_cell.length_b   1.000
_cell.length_c   1.000
_cell.angle_alpha   90.00
_cell.angle_beta   90.00
_cell.angle_gamma   90.00
#
_symmetry.space_group_name_H-M   'P 1'
#
loop_
_entity.id
_entity.type
_entity.pdbx_description
1 polymer ?
#
loop_
_entity_poly.entity_id
_entity_poly.type
_entity_poly.pdbx_seq_one_letter_code
_entity_poly.pdbx_strand_id
1 'polypeptide(L)'
;MDKKIKLLIVDDSIFMRQALAKIFSEPDIEVVGLARNGKEAVQMAAELSPDIITMDIEMPVMNGLEALREIMKTNPIPVLMVSTLTSEGAEATMEALSLGAVDFVTKKSNFTEMGSLKDELLSKVRNIASNSDIKNRLIRKRLLQKLQETQKARPSTEASTLVAPAVESRYXXXXXXXXXXXSKKFFPNCPKVYLFQF
;
A
#
# COMPACT_ATOMS: atom_id res chain seq x y z
N MET A 1 28.25 -10.81 -11.04
CA MET A 1 28.08 -10.76 -9.56
C MET A 1 26.60 -10.81 -9.24
N ASP A 2 26.16 -11.82 -8.54
CA ASP A 2 24.75 -11.91 -8.16
C ASP A 2 24.42 -10.82 -7.15
N LYS A 3 23.31 -10.14 -7.37
CA LYS A 3 22.83 -9.06 -6.49
C LYS A 3 22.46 -9.64 -5.13
N LYS A 4 23.12 -9.13 -4.08
CA LYS A 4 22.77 -9.52 -2.70
C LYS A 4 21.44 -8.90 -2.27
N ILE A 5 20.70 -9.63 -1.44
CA ILE A 5 19.45 -9.17 -0.82
C ILE A 5 19.82 -8.16 0.28
N LYS A 6 19.41 -6.91 0.12
CA LYS A 6 19.59 -5.86 1.13
C LYS A 6 18.52 -5.99 2.22
N LEU A 7 18.94 -6.34 3.41
CA LEU A 7 18.04 -6.58 4.56
C LEU A 7 18.23 -5.50 5.64
N LEU A 8 17.13 -4.88 6.07
CA LEU A 8 17.08 -4.02 7.25
C LEU A 8 16.47 -4.83 8.40
N ILE A 9 17.15 -4.87 9.55
CA ILE A 9 16.68 -5.57 10.76
C ILE A 9 16.19 -4.54 11.76
N VAL A 10 14.97 -4.72 12.28
CA VAL A 10 14.33 -3.80 13.22
C VAL A 10 13.83 -4.58 14.45
N ASP A 11 14.40 -4.29 15.63
CA ASP A 11 14.06 -4.95 16.89
C ASP A 11 14.60 -4.07 18.02
N ASP A 12 13.89 -3.92 19.11
CA ASP A 12 14.36 -3.06 20.21
C ASP A 12 15.46 -3.74 21.06
N SER A 13 15.48 -5.07 21.09
CA SER A 13 16.47 -5.85 21.83
C SER A 13 17.80 -5.91 21.08
N ILE A 14 18.86 -5.42 21.70
CA ILE A 14 20.21 -5.51 21.13
C ILE A 14 20.63 -6.98 20.90
N PHE A 15 20.23 -7.87 21.81
CA PHE A 15 20.54 -9.29 21.69
C PHE A 15 19.83 -9.92 20.47
N MET A 16 18.56 -9.57 20.29
CA MET A 16 17.80 -10.10 19.14
C MET A 16 18.34 -9.53 17.83
N ARG A 17 18.66 -8.24 17.77
CA ARG A 17 19.27 -7.63 16.57
C ARG A 17 20.57 -8.35 16.20
N GLN A 18 21.44 -8.64 17.19
CA GLN A 18 22.70 -9.35 16.96
C GLN A 18 22.48 -10.79 16.53
N ALA A 19 21.52 -11.48 17.16
CA ALA A 19 21.15 -12.84 16.80
C ALA A 19 20.63 -12.91 15.35
N LEU A 20 19.73 -12.02 14.99
CA LEU A 20 19.20 -11.92 13.61
C LEU A 20 20.32 -11.58 12.61
N ALA A 21 21.20 -10.63 12.95
CA ALA A 21 22.34 -10.30 12.09
C ALA A 21 23.26 -11.51 11.86
N LYS A 22 23.46 -12.34 12.88
CA LYS A 22 24.23 -13.58 12.77
C LYS A 22 23.50 -14.62 11.91
N ILE A 23 22.18 -14.76 12.08
CA ILE A 23 21.34 -15.65 11.24
C ILE A 23 21.45 -15.26 9.76
N PHE A 24 21.40 -13.96 9.48
CA PHE A 24 21.43 -13.43 8.12
C PHE A 24 22.86 -13.19 7.58
N SER A 25 23.90 -13.66 8.27
CA SER A 25 25.28 -13.60 7.79
C SER A 25 25.51 -14.69 6.75
N GLU A 26 24.84 -14.57 5.60
CA GLU A 26 24.87 -15.51 4.47
C GLU A 26 25.44 -14.79 3.22
N PRO A 27 26.10 -15.53 2.31
CA PRO A 27 26.75 -14.87 1.15
C PRO A 27 25.81 -14.08 0.24
N ASP A 28 24.53 -14.47 0.18
CA ASP A 28 23.50 -13.87 -0.67
C ASP A 28 22.71 -12.75 0.03
N ILE A 29 22.99 -12.47 1.32
CA ILE A 29 22.28 -11.46 2.11
C ILE A 29 23.28 -10.41 2.60
N GLU A 30 22.87 -9.14 2.54
CA GLU A 30 23.62 -8.00 3.06
C GLU A 30 22.74 -7.27 4.08
N VAL A 31 23.09 -7.33 5.35
CA VAL A 31 22.41 -6.53 6.39
C VAL A 31 22.88 -5.09 6.24
N VAL A 32 22.01 -4.24 5.67
CA VAL A 32 22.33 -2.84 5.36
C VAL A 32 22.06 -1.91 6.56
N GLY A 33 21.32 -2.37 7.56
CA GLY A 33 21.06 -1.56 8.74
C GLY A 33 20.44 -2.33 9.90
N LEU A 34 20.58 -1.76 11.10
CA LEU A 34 20.03 -2.28 12.36
C LEU A 34 19.29 -1.12 13.07
N ALA A 35 17.97 -1.15 13.09
CA ALA A 35 17.15 -0.15 13.75
C ALA A 35 16.62 -0.68 15.09
N ARG A 36 16.52 0.21 16.10
CA ARG A 36 16.12 -0.15 17.47
C ARG A 36 14.67 0.26 17.80
N ASN A 37 13.98 0.88 16.87
CA ASN A 37 12.59 1.32 17.03
C ASN A 37 12.00 1.65 15.64
N GLY A 38 10.68 1.82 15.59
CA GLY A 38 9.99 2.10 14.35
C GLY A 38 10.39 3.41 13.66
N LYS A 39 10.73 4.44 14.44
CA LYS A 39 11.15 5.75 13.89
C LYS A 39 12.46 5.61 13.11
N GLU A 40 13.45 4.93 13.70
CA GLU A 40 14.70 4.63 12.99
C GLU A 40 14.45 3.74 11.77
N ALA A 41 13.55 2.76 11.88
CA ALA A 41 13.19 1.88 10.77
C ALA A 41 12.66 2.66 9.57
N VAL A 42 11.73 3.60 9.78
CA VAL A 42 11.17 4.45 8.71
C VAL A 42 12.27 5.29 8.06
N GLN A 43 13.12 5.92 8.86
CA GLN A 43 14.23 6.73 8.35
C GLN A 43 15.21 5.89 7.53
N MET A 44 15.69 4.77 8.10
CA MET A 44 16.66 3.89 7.43
C MET A 44 16.08 3.22 6.18
N ALA A 45 14.78 2.89 6.19
CA ALA A 45 14.09 2.35 5.01
C ALA A 45 14.12 3.33 3.83
N ALA A 46 13.96 4.63 4.11
CA ALA A 46 14.04 5.68 3.09
C ALA A 46 15.47 5.89 2.58
N GLU A 47 16.45 5.91 3.49
CA GLU A 47 17.85 6.17 3.17
C GLU A 47 18.54 5.01 2.46
N LEU A 48 18.34 3.79 2.97
CA LEU A 48 19.08 2.59 2.52
C LEU A 48 18.37 1.83 1.40
N SER A 49 17.07 2.05 1.22
CA SER A 49 16.24 1.36 0.23
C SER A 49 16.47 -0.16 0.24
N PRO A 50 16.19 -0.83 1.38
CA PRO A 50 16.39 -2.29 1.47
C PRO A 50 15.41 -3.04 0.56
N ASP A 51 15.76 -4.26 0.20
CA ASP A 51 14.88 -5.16 -0.57
C ASP A 51 13.80 -5.77 0.32
N ILE A 52 14.08 -5.92 1.62
CA ILE A 52 13.18 -6.49 2.63
C ILE A 52 13.54 -5.96 4.02
N ILE A 53 12.54 -5.87 4.88
CA ILE A 53 12.69 -5.47 6.29
C ILE A 53 12.18 -6.60 7.18
N THR A 54 12.95 -7.02 8.20
CA THR A 54 12.42 -7.80 9.32
C THR A 54 12.09 -6.82 10.45
N MET A 55 10.89 -6.94 11.05
CA MET A 55 10.38 -5.93 11.98
C MET A 55 9.66 -6.56 13.16
N ASP A 56 10.11 -6.21 14.36
CA ASP A 56 9.39 -6.54 15.59
C ASP A 56 8.13 -5.67 15.70
N ILE A 57 7.13 -6.15 16.39
CA ILE A 57 5.88 -5.43 16.67
C ILE A 57 6.06 -4.52 17.89
N GLU A 58 6.55 -5.08 18.99
CA GLU A 58 6.64 -4.39 20.29
C GLU A 58 7.97 -3.62 20.42
N MET A 59 7.92 -2.32 20.20
CA MET A 59 9.11 -1.46 20.31
C MET A 59 8.75 -0.11 20.95
N PRO A 60 9.69 0.52 21.68
CA PRO A 60 9.48 1.85 22.24
C PRO A 60 9.51 2.94 21.16
N VAL A 61 9.01 4.12 21.47
CA VAL A 61 9.00 5.34 20.64
C VAL A 61 7.98 5.25 19.49
N MET A 62 8.09 4.22 18.65
CA MET A 62 7.19 3.92 17.55
C MET A 62 7.20 2.40 17.38
N ASN A 63 6.03 1.78 17.52
CA ASN A 63 5.90 0.34 17.40
C ASN A 63 5.97 -0.12 15.93
N GLY A 64 6.07 -1.45 15.73
CA GLY A 64 6.22 -2.02 14.40
C GLY A 64 5.03 -1.81 13.47
N LEU A 65 3.80 -1.76 14.02
CA LEU A 65 2.59 -1.53 13.21
C LEU A 65 2.53 -0.08 12.71
N GLU A 66 2.90 0.86 13.56
CA GLU A 66 3.00 2.29 13.19
C GLU A 66 4.07 2.48 12.10
N ALA A 67 5.25 1.87 12.30
CA ALA A 67 6.35 1.93 11.34
C ALA A 67 5.95 1.30 10.00
N LEU A 68 5.31 0.13 10.04
CA LEU A 68 4.78 -0.56 8.85
C LEU A 68 3.83 0.36 8.07
N ARG A 69 2.89 1.00 8.77
CA ARG A 69 1.93 1.93 8.15
C ARG A 69 2.64 3.08 7.43
N GLU A 70 3.65 3.68 8.06
CA GLU A 70 4.42 4.78 7.46
C GLU A 70 5.26 4.30 6.26
N ILE A 71 5.90 3.15 6.35
CA ILE A 71 6.69 2.57 5.26
C ILE A 71 5.78 2.27 4.06
N MET A 72 4.62 1.63 4.30
CA MET A 72 3.67 1.31 3.21
C MET A 72 3.09 2.55 2.55
N LYS A 73 2.95 3.64 3.30
CA LYS A 73 2.44 4.92 2.80
C LYS A 73 3.48 5.70 1.99
N THR A 74 4.75 5.70 2.43
CA THR A 74 5.81 6.52 1.82
C THR A 74 6.59 5.77 0.74
N ASN A 75 7.15 4.62 1.08
CA ASN A 75 7.99 3.81 0.20
C ASN A 75 7.73 2.32 0.49
N PRO A 76 6.71 1.71 -0.13
CA PRO A 76 6.31 0.35 0.19
C PRO A 76 7.41 -0.67 -0.11
N ILE A 77 8.00 -1.19 0.96
CA ILE A 77 9.05 -2.21 0.97
C ILE A 77 8.44 -3.46 1.61
N PRO A 78 8.73 -4.68 1.12
CA PRO A 78 8.28 -5.90 1.77
C PRO A 78 8.73 -5.97 3.23
N VAL A 79 7.79 -6.21 4.15
CA VAL A 79 8.07 -6.34 5.59
C VAL A 79 7.66 -7.74 6.05
N LEU A 80 8.60 -8.43 6.70
CA LEU A 80 8.42 -9.69 7.40
C LEU A 80 8.35 -9.39 8.91
N MET A 81 7.18 -9.58 9.52
CA MET A 81 7.06 -9.35 10.97
C MET A 81 7.72 -10.49 11.73
N VAL A 82 8.46 -10.15 12.80
CA VAL A 82 9.14 -11.13 13.67
C VAL A 82 8.76 -10.78 15.13
N SER A 83 7.80 -11.49 15.68
CA SER A 83 7.19 -11.13 16.97
C SER A 83 7.02 -12.34 17.89
N THR A 84 6.92 -12.05 19.18
CA THR A 84 6.54 -13.06 20.19
C THR A 84 5.08 -13.47 20.02
N LEU A 85 4.80 -14.76 20.17
CA LEU A 85 3.43 -15.29 20.08
C LEU A 85 2.71 -15.12 21.41
N THR A 86 1.96 -14.04 21.55
CA THR A 86 1.03 -13.82 22.66
C THR A 86 -0.39 -13.77 22.09
N SER A 87 -1.42 -13.83 22.95
CA SER A 87 -2.81 -13.65 22.52
C SER A 87 -3.00 -12.29 21.85
N GLU A 88 -2.40 -11.25 22.39
CA GLU A 88 -2.37 -9.90 21.81
C GLU A 88 -1.57 -9.87 20.51
N GLY A 89 -0.50 -10.65 20.42
CA GLY A 89 0.33 -10.78 19.23
C GLY A 89 -0.40 -11.40 18.03
N ALA A 90 -1.40 -12.25 18.29
CA ALA A 90 -2.21 -12.81 17.20
C ALA A 90 -3.06 -11.73 16.51
N GLU A 91 -3.68 -10.84 17.29
CA GLU A 91 -4.44 -9.70 16.73
C GLU A 91 -3.50 -8.73 15.98
N ALA A 92 -2.37 -8.40 16.59
CA ALA A 92 -1.36 -7.53 15.98
C ALA A 92 -0.81 -8.13 14.68
N THR A 93 -0.67 -9.46 14.60
CA THR A 93 -0.25 -10.14 13.37
C THR A 93 -1.30 -9.96 12.26
N MET A 94 -2.56 -10.14 12.58
CA MET A 94 -3.66 -9.94 11.60
C MET A 94 -3.73 -8.49 11.14
N GLU A 95 -3.55 -7.54 12.05
CA GLU A 95 -3.47 -6.12 11.72
C GLU A 95 -2.28 -5.85 10.79
N ALA A 96 -1.10 -6.38 11.10
CA ALA A 96 0.09 -6.21 10.26
C ALA A 96 -0.14 -6.69 8.83
N LEU A 97 -0.75 -7.87 8.64
CA LEU A 97 -1.06 -8.40 7.31
C LEU A 97 -2.05 -7.48 6.57
N SER A 98 -3.07 -6.96 7.27
CA SER A 98 -4.04 -6.03 6.67
C SER A 98 -3.37 -4.71 6.25
N LEU A 99 -2.41 -4.22 7.02
CA LEU A 99 -1.63 -3.02 6.72
C LEU A 99 -0.67 -3.24 5.54
N GLY A 100 -0.31 -4.48 5.25
CA GLY A 100 0.52 -4.80 4.09
C GLY A 100 1.81 -5.53 4.40
N ALA A 101 1.99 -6.04 5.61
CA ALA A 101 3.08 -6.99 5.87
C ALA A 101 2.94 -8.20 4.95
N VAL A 102 4.04 -8.73 4.49
CA VAL A 102 4.03 -9.84 3.53
C VAL A 102 3.77 -11.17 4.26
N ASP A 103 4.39 -11.33 5.45
CA ASP A 103 4.30 -12.56 6.23
C ASP A 103 4.76 -12.27 7.66
N PHE A 104 4.73 -13.27 8.50
CA PHE A 104 5.22 -13.19 9.88
C PHE A 104 5.99 -14.44 10.28
N VAL A 105 6.83 -14.31 11.31
CA VAL A 105 7.57 -15.38 11.97
C VAL A 105 7.47 -15.20 13.48
N THR A 106 7.21 -16.26 14.20
CA THR A 106 7.16 -16.25 15.66
C THR A 106 8.57 -16.39 16.24
N LYS A 107 8.96 -15.44 17.10
CA LYS A 107 10.20 -15.55 17.88
C LYS A 107 10.12 -16.79 18.79
N LYS A 108 11.13 -17.64 18.72
CA LYS A 108 11.21 -18.82 19.59
C LYS A 108 11.99 -18.47 20.86
N SER A 109 11.47 -18.88 21.98
CA SER A 109 12.08 -18.62 23.30
C SER A 109 13.17 -19.62 23.69
N ASN A 110 13.19 -20.76 23.02
CA ASN A 110 14.07 -21.89 23.39
C ASN A 110 15.25 -22.05 22.42
N PHE A 111 16.44 -22.23 22.97
CA PHE A 111 17.68 -22.46 22.22
C PHE A 111 17.58 -23.64 21.24
N THR A 112 16.86 -24.70 21.63
CA THR A 112 16.65 -25.91 20.80
C THR A 112 15.87 -25.61 19.51
N GLU A 113 15.08 -24.55 19.51
CA GLU A 113 14.25 -24.17 18.35
C GLU A 113 14.91 -23.09 17.46
N MET A 114 16.06 -22.58 17.87
CA MET A 114 16.78 -21.53 17.11
C MET A 114 17.22 -21.99 15.71
N GLY A 115 17.53 -23.27 15.56
CA GLY A 115 17.86 -23.85 14.24
C GLY A 115 16.70 -23.75 13.27
N SER A 116 15.51 -24.20 13.71
CA SER A 116 14.30 -24.13 12.88
C SER A 116 13.91 -22.68 12.57
N LEU A 117 14.10 -21.78 13.53
CA LEU A 117 13.87 -20.34 13.33
C LEU A 117 14.80 -19.76 12.25
N LYS A 118 16.09 -20.14 12.28
CA LYS A 118 17.06 -19.73 11.27
C LYS A 118 16.60 -20.15 9.87
N ASP A 119 16.26 -21.43 9.70
CA ASP A 119 15.86 -21.97 8.40
C ASP A 119 14.57 -21.31 7.89
N GLU A 120 13.59 -21.08 8.78
CA GLU A 120 12.35 -20.40 8.45
C GLU A 120 12.60 -18.94 8.00
N LEU A 121 13.39 -18.19 8.76
CA LEU A 121 13.72 -16.81 8.46
C LEU A 121 14.46 -16.69 7.12
N LEU A 122 15.48 -17.51 6.89
CA LEU A 122 16.25 -17.50 5.64
C LEU A 122 15.37 -17.83 4.44
N SER A 123 14.54 -18.87 4.57
CA SER A 123 13.62 -19.29 3.51
C SER A 123 12.64 -18.17 3.17
N LYS A 124 11.98 -17.58 4.18
CA LYS A 124 11.01 -16.50 3.97
C LYS A 124 11.67 -15.26 3.35
N VAL A 125 12.81 -14.82 3.88
CA VAL A 125 13.54 -13.64 3.35
C VAL A 125 13.92 -13.86 1.88
N ARG A 126 14.48 -15.01 1.54
CA ARG A 126 14.85 -15.32 0.15
C ARG A 126 13.64 -15.34 -0.76
N ASN A 127 12.56 -16.03 -0.35
CA ASN A 127 11.32 -16.12 -1.13
C ASN A 127 10.68 -14.75 -1.36
N ILE A 128 10.60 -13.91 -0.32
CA ILE A 128 10.00 -12.59 -0.40
C ILE A 128 10.84 -11.65 -1.29
N ALA A 129 12.16 -11.64 -1.08
CA ALA A 129 13.06 -10.73 -1.80
C ALA A 129 13.20 -11.09 -3.30
N SER A 130 13.13 -12.39 -3.64
CA SER A 130 13.21 -12.86 -5.03
C SER A 130 11.91 -12.68 -5.80
N ASN A 131 10.79 -12.48 -5.11
CA ASN A 131 9.47 -12.42 -5.75
C ASN A 131 9.11 -10.98 -6.13
N SER A 132 9.35 -10.65 -7.40
CA SER A 132 9.02 -9.32 -7.96
C SER A 132 7.53 -8.97 -7.87
N ASP A 133 6.64 -9.97 -7.88
CA ASP A 133 5.19 -9.73 -7.82
C ASP A 133 4.78 -9.15 -6.47
N ILE A 134 5.47 -9.49 -5.40
CA ILE A 134 5.23 -8.92 -4.07
C ILE A 134 5.48 -7.40 -4.12
N LYS A 135 6.63 -6.96 -4.63
CA LYS A 135 6.96 -5.53 -4.77
C LYS A 135 5.94 -4.82 -5.66
N ASN A 136 5.62 -5.41 -6.81
CA ASN A 136 4.67 -4.83 -7.76
C ASN A 136 3.28 -4.68 -7.13
N ARG A 137 2.83 -5.69 -6.37
CA ARG A 137 1.55 -5.66 -5.66
C ARG A 137 1.51 -4.54 -4.61
N LEU A 138 2.58 -4.36 -3.84
CA LEU A 138 2.68 -3.30 -2.83
C LEU A 138 2.62 -1.92 -3.49
N ILE A 139 3.38 -1.70 -4.56
CA ILE A 139 3.39 -0.44 -5.33
C ILE A 139 2.00 -0.17 -5.91
N ARG A 140 1.36 -1.18 -6.51
CA ARG A 140 0.01 -1.05 -7.08
C ARG A 140 -1.02 -0.68 -5.99
N LYS A 141 -0.97 -1.35 -4.83
CA LYS A 141 -1.86 -1.07 -3.69
C LYS A 141 -1.72 0.41 -3.26
N ARG A 142 -0.48 0.90 -3.13
CA ARG A 142 -0.19 2.30 -2.78
C ARG A 142 -0.74 3.28 -3.81
N LEU A 143 -0.54 3.00 -5.11
CA LEU A 143 -1.04 3.87 -6.18
C LEU A 143 -2.57 3.97 -6.16
N LEU A 144 -3.25 2.85 -5.95
CA LEU A 144 -4.71 2.82 -5.85
C LEU A 144 -5.20 3.62 -4.64
N GLN A 145 -4.55 3.50 -3.49
CA GLN A 145 -4.87 4.27 -2.29
C GLN A 145 -4.71 5.79 -2.55
N LYS A 146 -3.61 6.20 -3.16
CA LYS A 146 -3.38 7.60 -3.52
C LYS A 146 -4.46 8.15 -4.46
N LEU A 147 -4.86 7.37 -5.45
CA LEU A 147 -5.93 7.78 -6.38
C LEU A 147 -7.26 7.98 -5.64
N GLN A 148 -7.61 7.09 -4.72
CA GLN A 148 -8.82 7.20 -3.91
C GLN A 148 -8.78 8.44 -3.00
N GLU A 149 -7.64 8.70 -2.36
CA GLU A 149 -7.45 9.90 -1.53
C GLU A 149 -7.61 11.19 -2.34
N THR A 150 -7.05 11.22 -3.54
CA THR A 150 -7.15 12.38 -4.45
C THR A 150 -8.60 12.61 -4.90
N GLN A 151 -9.34 11.56 -5.18
CA GLN A 151 -10.76 11.66 -5.56
C GLN A 151 -11.62 12.16 -4.39
N LYS A 152 -11.34 11.68 -3.18
CA LYS A 152 -12.06 12.08 -1.96
C LYS A 152 -11.73 13.51 -1.54
N ALA A 153 -10.54 14.02 -1.91
CA ALA A 153 -10.09 15.38 -1.61
C ALA A 153 -10.57 16.41 -2.63
N ARG A 154 -11.19 16.02 -3.75
CA ARG A 154 -11.81 16.97 -4.68
C ARG A 154 -13.04 17.57 -4.00
N PRO A 155 -13.08 18.90 -3.73
CA PRO A 155 -14.30 19.51 -3.26
C PRO A 155 -15.39 19.28 -4.32
N SER A 156 -16.56 18.86 -3.88
CA SER A 156 -17.74 18.87 -4.74
C SER A 156 -17.91 20.33 -5.20
N THR A 157 -17.44 20.61 -6.39
CA THR A 157 -17.71 21.91 -7.02
C THR A 157 -19.22 21.99 -7.11
N GLU A 158 -19.78 22.90 -6.35
CA GLU A 158 -21.19 23.22 -6.35
C GLU A 158 -21.71 23.25 -7.78
N ALA A 159 -22.78 22.52 -8.00
CA ALA A 159 -23.52 22.65 -9.23
C ALA A 159 -23.87 24.15 -9.35
N SER A 160 -23.09 24.86 -10.13
CA SER A 160 -23.42 26.23 -10.50
C SER A 160 -24.78 26.16 -11.15
N THR A 161 -25.76 26.65 -10.43
CA THR A 161 -27.09 26.91 -10.97
C THR A 161 -26.88 27.91 -12.11
N LEU A 162 -26.82 27.38 -13.32
CA LEU A 162 -26.96 28.23 -14.50
C LEU A 162 -28.37 28.78 -14.48
N VAL A 163 -28.51 29.91 -13.83
CA VAL A 163 -29.73 30.74 -13.99
C VAL A 163 -29.68 31.21 -15.44
N ALA A 164 -30.49 30.61 -16.27
CA ALA A 164 -30.70 31.08 -17.63
C ALA A 164 -31.28 32.48 -17.51
N PRO A 165 -30.73 33.48 -18.22
CA PRO A 165 -31.34 34.82 -18.23
C PRO A 165 -32.74 34.71 -18.83
N ALA A 166 -33.74 35.23 -18.14
CA ALA A 166 -35.08 35.34 -18.65
C ALA A 166 -35.03 36.24 -19.89
N VAL A 167 -35.24 35.65 -21.04
CA VAL A 167 -35.46 36.43 -22.28
C VAL A 167 -36.89 36.96 -22.21
N GLU A 168 -37.05 38.23 -21.93
CA GLU A 168 -38.30 38.93 -22.12
C GLU A 168 -38.69 38.89 -23.60
N SER A 169 -39.64 38.02 -23.92
CA SER A 169 -40.26 37.97 -25.24
C SER A 169 -41.24 39.17 -25.36
N ARG A 170 -40.78 40.25 -25.98
CA ARG A 170 -41.64 41.33 -26.54
C ARG A 170 -41.88 41.04 -28.01
N TYR A 171 -42.88 40.26 -28.32
CA TYR A 171 -43.43 40.31 -29.66
C TYR A 171 -44.92 40.00 -29.60
N UNK A 172 -45.73 40.88 -30.04
CA UNK A 172 -47.08 40.71 -30.15
C UNK A 172 -47.39 40.49 -31.56
N UNK A 173 -48.19 39.93 -31.75
CA UNK A 173 -48.91 39.36 -32.60
C UNK A 173 -49.02 39.66 -33.97
N UNK A 174 -49.27 39.06 -34.54
CA UNK A 174 -50.14 38.96 -35.57
C UNK A 174 -49.76 37.89 -36.46
N UNK A 175 -50.78 37.53 -36.74
CA UNK A 175 -51.24 36.59 -37.46
C UNK A 175 -50.56 36.05 -38.61
N UNK A 176 -50.98 35.27 -38.94
CA UNK A 176 -51.29 34.48 -39.94
C UNK A 176 -50.29 33.71 -40.65
N UNK A 177 -50.86 32.91 -41.04
CA UNK A 177 -50.87 31.85 -41.75
C UNK A 177 -49.73 31.40 -42.52
N UNK A 178 -49.82 30.48 -42.81
CA UNK A 178 -49.53 29.60 -43.72
C UNK A 178 -48.29 28.83 -43.73
N UNK A 179 -48.60 27.94 -44.16
CA UNK A 179 -48.19 26.79 -44.55
C UNK A 179 -46.86 26.45 -44.88
N UNK A 180 -46.69 25.56 -44.95
CA UNK A 180 -46.10 24.54 -45.48
C UNK A 180 -44.73 24.27 -45.43
N UNK A 181 -44.62 23.43 -45.73
CA UNK A 181 -43.81 22.50 -46.17
C UNK A 181 -42.52 22.19 -45.49
N UNK A 182 -42.59 21.11 -45.36
CA UNK A 182 -41.75 20.25 -44.97
C UNK A 182 -40.46 20.22 -45.40
N SER A 183 -39.45 19.78 -45.00
CA SER A 183 -38.27 19.05 -45.52
C SER A 183 -37.63 18.30 -44.38
N LYS A 184 -37.65 16.92 -44.45
CA LYS A 184 -36.90 16.00 -43.61
C LYS A 184 -35.41 16.20 -43.84
N LYS A 185 -34.66 16.65 -42.85
CA LYS A 185 -33.23 16.49 -42.80
C LYS A 185 -32.86 15.55 -41.67
N PHE A 186 -32.25 14.42 -42.07
CA PHE A 186 -31.63 13.36 -41.36
C PHE A 186 -30.58 13.87 -40.34
N PHE A 187 -30.62 13.36 -39.13
CA PHE A 187 -29.47 13.35 -38.21
C PHE A 187 -29.08 11.90 -37.96
N PRO A 188 -27.91 11.43 -38.44
CA PRO A 188 -27.40 10.14 -38.03
C PRO A 188 -26.45 10.30 -36.81
N ASN A 189 -26.49 9.27 -35.97
CA ASN A 189 -25.62 8.96 -34.85
C ASN A 189 -26.07 9.37 -33.44
N CYS A 190 -26.83 8.45 -32.87
CA CYS A 190 -26.93 8.31 -31.43
C CYS A 190 -26.49 6.86 -31.09
N PRO A 191 -25.43 6.66 -30.26
CA PRO A 191 -25.04 5.30 -29.90
C PRO A 191 -26.01 4.72 -28.86
N LYS A 192 -26.37 3.46 -29.10
CA LYS A 192 -27.26 2.66 -28.24
C LYS A 192 -26.60 2.37 -26.92
N VAL A 193 -27.22 2.83 -25.84
CA VAL A 193 -26.85 2.41 -24.49
C VAL A 193 -27.61 1.10 -24.20
N TYR A 194 -26.85 0.02 -24.02
CA TYR A 194 -27.41 -1.23 -23.54
C TYR A 194 -27.52 -1.20 -22.02
N LEU A 195 -28.76 -1.17 -21.53
CA LEU A 195 -29.03 -1.45 -20.12
C LEU A 195 -29.03 -2.98 -19.92
N PHE A 196 -28.10 -3.48 -19.13
CA PHE A 196 -28.21 -4.82 -18.58
C PHE A 196 -28.73 -4.71 -17.14
N GLN A 197 -29.95 -5.22 -16.95
CA GLN A 197 -30.45 -5.57 -15.62
C GLN A 197 -30.01 -6.98 -15.28
N PHE A 198 -29.35 -7.13 -14.14
CA PHE A 198 -29.44 -8.28 -13.23
C PHE A 198 -29.01 -7.83 -11.85
#